data_52a8cdd831503f096fdf2eb130f32198
#
_entry.id   52a8cdd831503f096fdf2eb130f32198
#
_cell.length_a   1.000
_cell.length_b   1.000
_cell.length_c   1.000
_cell.angle_alpha   90.00
_cell.angle_beta   90.00
_cell.angle_gamma   90.00
#
_symmetry.space_group_name_H-M   'P 1'
#
loop_
_entity.id
_entity.type
_entity.pdbx_description
1 polymer ?
#
loop_
_entity_poly.entity_id
_entity_poly.type
_entity_poly.pdbx_seq_one_letter_code
_entity_poly.pdbx_strand_id
1 'polypeptide(L)'
;MTQGKITASAAMLNVLKTWGVDTIYGIPSGTLSSLMDALAEDKDIRFLQVRHEETGALAAVMQAKFGGSIGVAVGSGGPGATHLINGVYDAAMDNTPFLAILGSRPVNELNMDAFQELNQNPMYNGIAVYNKRVAYAEQLPKVIDEACRAAVSKKGPAVVEIPVNFGFQEIDENSYYGSGSYERSFIAPALNEVEIDKAVEILNNAERPVIYAGFGGVKAGEVITELSRKIKAPIITTGKNFEAFEWNYEGLTGSAYRVGWKPANEVVFEADTVLFLGSNFPFAEVYEAFKNTEKFIQVDIDPYKLGKRHALDASILGDAGQAAKAILDKVNPVESTPWWRANVKNNQNWRDYMNKLEGKTEGELQLYQVYNAINKHADQDAIYSIDVGNTTQTSTRHLHMTPKNMWRTSPLFATMGIALPGGIAAKKDNPDRQVWNIMGDGAFNMCYPDVITNVQYDLPVINLVFSNAEYGFIKNKYEDTNKHLFGVDFTNADYAKIAEAQGAVGFTVDRIEDIDAVVAEAVKLNKEGKTVVIDARKTQHRPLPVEVLELDPKLHSEEAIKAFKEKYEAEELVPFRLFLEEEGLQSRAIK
;
A
#
# COMPACT_ATOMS: atom_id res chain seq x y z
N MET A 1 20.59 39.69 -5.31
CA MET A 1 21.35 38.63 -6.00
C MET A 1 22.26 39.25 -7.05
N THR A 2 23.48 38.81 -7.15
CA THR A 2 24.44 39.24 -8.18
C THR A 2 23.95 38.70 -9.54
N GLN A 3 24.07 39.45 -10.63
CA GLN A 3 23.60 39.05 -11.95
C GLN A 3 24.23 37.67 -12.35
N GLY A 4 23.41 36.67 -12.71
CA GLY A 4 23.85 35.32 -13.03
C GLY A 4 24.20 34.44 -11.81
N LYS A 5 23.76 34.83 -10.61
CA LYS A 5 23.94 34.08 -9.37
C LYS A 5 22.59 33.71 -8.75
N ILE A 6 22.53 32.52 -8.14
CA ILE A 6 21.36 31.97 -7.43
C ILE A 6 21.84 31.31 -6.14
N THR A 7 21.04 31.30 -5.08
CA THR A 7 21.40 30.51 -3.88
C THR A 7 21.38 29.02 -4.17
N ALA A 8 22.27 28.26 -3.54
CA ALA A 8 22.33 26.82 -3.77
C ALA A 8 21.02 26.09 -3.40
N SER A 9 20.28 26.60 -2.38
CA SER A 9 18.94 26.09 -2.07
C SER A 9 17.92 26.35 -3.18
N ALA A 10 17.90 27.56 -3.78
CA ALA A 10 17.02 27.85 -4.90
C ALA A 10 17.38 27.01 -6.15
N ALA A 11 18.67 26.81 -6.41
CA ALA A 11 19.14 25.92 -7.47
C ALA A 11 18.70 24.46 -7.22
N MET A 12 18.73 23.99 -5.97
CA MET A 12 18.21 22.69 -5.57
C MET A 12 16.71 22.57 -5.88
N LEU A 13 15.89 23.58 -5.55
CA LEU A 13 14.46 23.59 -5.86
C LEU A 13 14.21 23.50 -7.38
N ASN A 14 15.00 24.22 -8.18
CA ASN A 14 14.91 24.11 -9.64
C ASN A 14 15.20 22.68 -10.14
N VAL A 15 16.17 21.99 -9.55
CA VAL A 15 16.43 20.58 -9.88
C VAL A 15 15.25 19.69 -9.49
N LEU A 16 14.71 19.84 -8.27
CA LEU A 16 13.55 19.07 -7.81
C LEU A 16 12.34 19.23 -8.74
N LYS A 17 12.09 20.44 -9.25
CA LYS A 17 11.03 20.70 -10.23
C LYS A 17 11.19 19.88 -11.52
N THR A 18 12.42 19.66 -11.99
CA THR A 18 12.66 18.81 -13.19
C THR A 18 12.26 17.35 -12.95
N TRP A 19 12.31 16.88 -11.70
CA TRP A 19 11.85 15.54 -11.29
C TRP A 19 10.35 15.48 -10.98
N GLY A 20 9.62 16.58 -11.16
CA GLY A 20 8.19 16.68 -10.93
C GLY A 20 7.80 16.81 -9.47
N VAL A 21 8.73 17.23 -8.63
CA VAL A 21 8.44 17.55 -7.23
C VAL A 21 7.71 18.89 -7.17
N ASP A 22 6.53 18.89 -6.61
CA ASP A 22 5.68 20.06 -6.38
C ASP A 22 5.35 20.26 -4.89
N THR A 23 5.78 19.34 -4.03
CA THR A 23 5.48 19.37 -2.60
C THR A 23 6.65 18.81 -1.79
N ILE A 24 6.95 19.48 -0.68
CA ILE A 24 7.89 19.05 0.34
C ILE A 24 7.17 19.02 1.68
N TYR A 25 7.28 17.91 2.40
CA TYR A 25 6.64 17.70 3.71
C TYR A 25 7.67 17.81 4.83
N GLY A 26 7.31 18.43 5.95
CA GLY A 26 8.21 18.49 7.11
C GLY A 26 7.86 19.55 8.13
N ILE A 27 8.83 19.85 8.99
CA ILE A 27 8.75 20.89 10.03
C ILE A 27 9.91 21.87 9.82
N PRO A 28 9.66 23.20 9.84
CA PRO A 28 10.72 24.21 9.74
C PRO A 28 11.70 24.12 10.90
N SER A 29 12.99 24.35 10.63
CA SER A 29 14.02 24.37 11.68
C SER A 29 15.20 25.25 11.33
N GLY A 30 16.05 25.56 12.31
CA GLY A 30 17.28 26.34 12.11
C GLY A 30 18.25 25.69 11.13
N THR A 31 18.35 24.36 11.11
CA THR A 31 19.23 23.62 10.19
C THR A 31 18.63 23.45 8.77
N LEU A 32 17.39 23.88 8.57
CA LEU A 32 16.70 23.93 7.27
C LEU A 32 16.44 25.37 6.81
N SER A 33 16.93 26.40 7.53
CA SER A 33 16.57 27.79 7.27
C SER A 33 16.88 28.25 5.85
N SER A 34 17.99 27.80 5.25
CA SER A 34 18.32 28.13 3.85
C SER A 34 17.33 27.54 2.84
N LEU A 35 16.80 26.36 3.11
CA LEU A 35 15.75 25.77 2.31
C LEU A 35 14.42 26.50 2.52
N MET A 36 14.07 26.83 3.77
CA MET A 36 12.84 27.59 4.09
C MET A 36 12.81 28.96 3.43
N ASP A 37 13.95 29.64 3.41
CA ASP A 37 14.12 30.95 2.75
C ASP A 37 13.89 30.81 1.22
N ALA A 38 14.47 29.80 0.59
CA ALA A 38 14.26 29.53 -0.83
C ALA A 38 12.80 29.15 -1.15
N LEU A 39 12.16 28.33 -0.31
CA LEU A 39 10.76 27.94 -0.47
C LEU A 39 9.79 29.10 -0.28
N ALA A 40 10.11 30.08 0.55
CA ALA A 40 9.27 31.26 0.74
C ALA A 40 9.16 32.13 -0.52
N GLU A 41 10.16 32.11 -1.39
CA GLU A 41 10.19 32.82 -2.67
C GLU A 41 9.72 31.94 -3.86
N ASP A 42 9.75 30.61 -3.73
CA ASP A 42 9.33 29.67 -4.77
C ASP A 42 7.80 29.57 -4.84
N LYS A 43 7.23 29.56 -6.05
CA LYS A 43 5.79 29.50 -6.26
C LYS A 43 5.30 28.14 -6.78
N ASP A 44 6.23 27.28 -7.15
CA ASP A 44 5.92 26.02 -7.82
C ASP A 44 5.98 24.84 -6.85
N ILE A 45 6.78 24.95 -5.76
CA ILE A 45 6.88 23.91 -4.73
C ILE A 45 6.16 24.36 -3.46
N ARG A 46 5.12 23.62 -3.09
CA ARG A 46 4.38 23.84 -1.84
C ARG A 46 5.09 23.19 -0.66
N PHE A 47 5.29 23.92 0.43
CA PHE A 47 5.70 23.33 1.70
C PHE A 47 4.46 22.95 2.52
N LEU A 48 4.29 21.66 2.80
CA LEU A 48 3.24 21.15 3.69
C LEU A 48 3.82 20.90 5.07
N GLN A 49 3.48 21.78 6.01
CA GLN A 49 3.88 21.65 7.39
C GLN A 49 3.01 20.60 8.09
N VAL A 50 3.67 19.57 8.59
CA VAL A 50 3.07 18.51 9.41
C VAL A 50 3.31 18.75 10.90
N ARG A 51 2.76 17.90 11.76
CA ARG A 51 2.92 18.01 13.23
C ARG A 51 4.04 17.10 13.75
N HIS A 52 4.50 16.16 12.93
CA HIS A 52 5.63 15.29 13.21
C HIS A 52 6.33 14.93 11.91
N GLU A 53 7.66 14.88 11.88
CA GLU A 53 8.41 14.61 10.65
C GLU A 53 8.14 13.20 10.10
N GLU A 54 7.82 12.23 10.97
CA GLU A 54 7.38 10.91 10.55
C GLU A 54 6.10 10.97 9.69
N THR A 55 5.10 11.77 10.10
CA THR A 55 3.90 12.03 9.29
C THR A 55 4.28 12.61 7.93
N GLY A 56 5.23 13.56 7.89
CA GLY A 56 5.72 14.13 6.64
C GLY A 56 6.40 13.09 5.74
N ALA A 57 7.24 12.23 6.33
CA ALA A 57 7.89 11.15 5.59
C ALA A 57 6.88 10.14 5.03
N LEU A 58 5.91 9.72 5.84
CA LEU A 58 4.85 8.80 5.42
C LEU A 58 3.94 9.41 4.34
N ALA A 59 3.61 10.71 4.45
CA ALA A 59 2.86 11.43 3.41
C ALA A 59 3.63 11.45 2.08
N ALA A 60 4.91 11.80 2.11
CA ALA A 60 5.76 11.82 0.92
C ALA A 60 5.88 10.41 0.28
N VAL A 61 6.07 9.37 1.08
CA VAL A 61 6.11 7.99 0.58
C VAL A 61 4.77 7.59 -0.03
N MET A 62 3.66 7.93 0.61
CA MET A 62 2.33 7.62 0.09
C MET A 62 2.00 8.42 -1.18
N GLN A 63 2.48 9.67 -1.31
CA GLN A 63 2.39 10.43 -2.57
C GLN A 63 2.99 9.63 -3.73
N ALA A 64 4.21 9.12 -3.55
CA ALA A 64 4.85 8.30 -4.57
C ALA A 64 4.11 6.97 -4.82
N LYS A 65 3.57 6.33 -3.78
CA LYS A 65 2.75 5.10 -3.90
C LYS A 65 1.44 5.33 -4.67
N PHE A 66 0.80 6.50 -4.55
CA PHE A 66 -0.42 6.85 -5.29
C PHE A 66 -0.16 7.24 -6.76
N GLY A 67 1.08 7.25 -7.20
CA GLY A 67 1.43 7.51 -8.60
C GLY A 67 2.06 8.88 -8.83
N GLY A 68 2.38 9.59 -7.77
CA GLY A 68 3.26 10.77 -7.81
C GLY A 68 4.67 10.40 -8.31
N SER A 69 5.50 11.42 -8.57
CA SER A 69 6.87 11.21 -9.05
C SER A 69 7.76 10.65 -7.95
N ILE A 70 8.40 11.51 -7.21
CA ILE A 70 9.22 11.20 -6.06
C ILE A 70 8.67 11.96 -4.85
N GLY A 71 8.45 11.27 -3.75
CA GLY A 71 8.04 11.91 -2.51
C GLY A 71 9.23 12.59 -1.83
N VAL A 72 9.06 13.79 -1.30
CA VAL A 72 10.14 14.52 -0.63
C VAL A 72 9.72 14.96 0.77
N ALA A 73 10.52 14.56 1.77
CA ALA A 73 10.35 15.04 3.13
C ALA A 73 11.65 15.61 3.69
N VAL A 74 11.51 16.55 4.63
CA VAL A 74 12.65 17.19 5.27
C VAL A 74 12.62 17.02 6.79
N GLY A 75 13.78 16.85 7.39
CA GLY A 75 13.96 16.78 8.83
C GLY A 75 15.11 17.65 9.31
N SER A 76 14.91 18.29 10.48
CA SER A 76 15.98 19.04 11.13
C SER A 76 17.16 18.13 11.46
N GLY A 77 18.33 18.72 11.65
CA GLY A 77 19.47 18.00 12.23
C GLY A 77 19.13 17.41 13.59
N GLY A 78 19.61 16.20 13.86
CA GLY A 78 19.34 15.48 15.09
C GLY A 78 17.92 14.88 15.11
N PRO A 79 16.97 15.40 15.91
CA PRO A 79 15.67 14.76 16.12
C PRO A 79 14.84 14.61 14.83
N GLY A 80 14.78 15.64 13.99
CA GLY A 80 14.01 15.54 12.74
C GLY A 80 14.55 14.47 11.79
N ALA A 81 15.87 14.33 11.71
CA ALA A 81 16.48 13.26 10.95
C ALA A 81 16.12 11.87 11.50
N THR A 82 16.10 11.70 12.83
CA THR A 82 15.70 10.40 13.43
C THR A 82 14.23 10.09 13.22
N HIS A 83 13.33 11.08 13.21
CA HIS A 83 11.91 10.90 12.96
C HIS A 83 11.58 10.46 11.53
N LEU A 84 12.38 10.84 10.52
CA LEU A 84 12.16 10.42 9.13
C LEU A 84 12.42 8.92 8.89
N ILE A 85 13.14 8.23 9.79
CA ILE A 85 13.62 6.85 9.57
C ILE A 85 12.47 5.89 9.24
N ASN A 86 11.34 5.99 9.90
CA ASN A 86 10.20 5.11 9.66
C ASN A 86 9.70 5.18 8.20
N GLY A 87 9.53 6.38 7.65
CA GLY A 87 9.17 6.56 6.24
C GLY A 87 10.25 6.08 5.28
N VAL A 88 11.54 6.27 5.62
CA VAL A 88 12.66 5.75 4.80
C VAL A 88 12.62 4.22 4.72
N TYR A 89 12.34 3.52 5.84
CA TYR A 89 12.18 2.07 5.84
C TYR A 89 10.96 1.62 5.04
N ASP A 90 9.82 2.29 5.17
CA ASP A 90 8.62 1.96 4.39
C ASP A 90 8.89 2.11 2.89
N ALA A 91 9.57 3.20 2.49
CA ALA A 91 9.98 3.40 1.10
C ALA A 91 10.92 2.30 0.60
N ALA A 92 11.91 1.88 1.42
CA ALA A 92 12.87 0.84 1.06
C ALA A 92 12.20 -0.52 0.88
N MET A 93 11.34 -0.92 1.82
CA MET A 93 10.64 -2.21 1.78
C MET A 93 9.66 -2.31 0.60
N ASP A 94 9.03 -1.19 0.24
CA ASP A 94 8.02 -1.13 -0.83
C ASP A 94 8.58 -0.71 -2.18
N ASN A 95 9.89 -0.52 -2.31
CA ASN A 95 10.57 -0.06 -3.53
C ASN A 95 9.96 1.25 -4.07
N THR A 96 9.76 2.21 -3.18
CA THR A 96 9.10 3.49 -3.47
C THR A 96 10.15 4.60 -3.62
N PRO A 97 10.15 5.38 -4.71
CA PRO A 97 11.03 6.53 -4.85
C PRO A 97 10.74 7.59 -3.79
N PHE A 98 11.74 7.87 -2.97
CA PHE A 98 11.62 8.83 -1.86
C PHE A 98 12.93 9.57 -1.65
N LEU A 99 12.87 10.87 -1.35
CA LEU A 99 14.02 11.70 -0.98
C LEU A 99 13.83 12.27 0.42
N ALA A 100 14.70 11.89 1.34
CA ALA A 100 14.83 12.51 2.64
C ALA A 100 15.94 13.57 2.60
N ILE A 101 15.61 14.82 2.88
CA ILE A 101 16.55 15.92 3.02
C ILE A 101 16.77 16.20 4.49
N LEU A 102 18.00 16.03 4.96
CA LEU A 102 18.39 16.24 6.34
C LEU A 102 19.14 17.56 6.47
N GLY A 103 18.65 18.45 7.30
CA GLY A 103 19.42 19.63 7.70
C GLY A 103 20.60 19.20 8.59
N SER A 104 21.69 19.96 8.55
CA SER A 104 22.76 19.83 9.54
C SER A 104 23.38 21.16 9.90
N ARG A 105 24.22 21.16 10.95
CA ARG A 105 24.92 22.34 11.42
C ARG A 105 25.82 22.90 10.33
N PRO A 106 26.17 24.20 10.40
CA PRO A 106 27.17 24.78 9.51
C PRO A 106 28.48 23.99 9.58
N VAL A 107 29.17 23.92 8.45
CA VAL A 107 30.39 23.09 8.31
C VAL A 107 31.48 23.40 9.36
N ASN A 108 31.60 24.64 9.79
CA ASN A 108 32.55 25.05 10.81
C ASN A 108 32.19 24.62 12.25
N GLU A 109 30.98 24.10 12.45
CA GLU A 109 30.49 23.57 13.73
C GLU A 109 30.44 22.04 13.76
N LEU A 110 30.62 21.38 12.62
CA LEU A 110 30.59 19.91 12.54
C LEU A 110 31.81 19.30 13.24
N ASN A 111 31.58 18.17 13.90
CA ASN A 111 32.55 17.41 14.71
C ASN A 111 33.05 18.18 15.96
N MET A 112 32.23 19.07 16.48
CA MET A 112 32.52 19.88 17.65
C MET A 112 31.50 19.69 18.79
N ASP A 113 30.68 18.62 18.74
CA ASP A 113 29.60 18.38 19.68
C ASP A 113 28.60 19.54 19.79
N ALA A 114 28.34 20.20 18.65
CA ALA A 114 27.42 21.32 18.57
C ALA A 114 25.97 20.93 18.90
N PHE A 115 25.17 21.93 19.30
CA PHE A 115 23.74 21.72 19.59
C PHE A 115 23.01 21.04 18.42
N GLN A 116 22.32 19.93 18.67
CA GLN A 116 21.65 19.07 17.67
C GLN A 116 22.59 18.46 16.62
N GLU A 117 23.87 18.47 16.83
CA GLU A 117 24.78 17.74 15.97
C GLU A 117 24.62 16.22 16.16
N LEU A 118 24.54 15.52 15.08
CA LEU A 118 24.49 14.07 15.03
C LEU A 118 25.14 13.59 13.74
N ASN A 119 25.93 12.53 13.80
CA ASN A 119 26.37 11.85 12.59
C ASN A 119 25.21 11.07 11.99
N GLN A 120 24.47 11.70 11.07
CA GLN A 120 23.14 11.24 10.62
C GLN A 120 23.23 10.17 9.53
N ASN A 121 24.16 10.30 8.58
CA ASN A 121 24.23 9.38 7.43
C ASN A 121 24.36 7.90 7.82
N PRO A 122 25.12 7.50 8.85
CA PRO A 122 25.22 6.08 9.24
C PRO A 122 23.87 5.43 9.60
N MET A 123 22.89 6.19 10.11
CA MET A 123 21.57 5.66 10.45
C MET A 123 20.81 5.11 9.23
N TYR A 124 21.12 5.61 8.05
CA TYR A 124 20.47 5.25 6.79
C TYR A 124 21.29 4.27 5.94
N ASN A 125 22.50 3.91 6.38
CA ASN A 125 23.31 2.91 5.70
C ASN A 125 22.59 1.56 5.70
N GLY A 126 22.57 0.89 4.58
CA GLY A 126 21.91 -0.41 4.42
C GLY A 126 20.44 -0.34 4.01
N ILE A 127 19.78 0.84 4.07
CA ILE A 127 18.41 1.03 3.61
C ILE A 127 18.28 2.01 2.45
N ALA A 128 19.11 3.06 2.41
CA ALA A 128 19.07 4.05 1.35
C ALA A 128 19.82 3.57 0.10
N VAL A 129 19.20 3.75 -1.07
CA VAL A 129 19.83 3.48 -2.38
C VAL A 129 20.87 4.54 -2.74
N TYR A 130 20.83 5.69 -2.08
CA TYR A 130 21.78 6.79 -2.15
C TYR A 130 21.82 7.50 -0.80
N ASN A 131 23.01 7.74 -0.24
CA ASN A 131 23.17 8.37 1.07
C ASN A 131 24.43 9.21 1.08
N LYS A 132 24.30 10.53 1.03
CA LYS A 132 25.44 11.48 0.92
C LYS A 132 25.21 12.73 1.75
N ARG A 133 26.32 13.30 2.26
CA ARG A 133 26.38 14.67 2.74
C ARG A 133 27.00 15.57 1.68
N VAL A 134 26.42 16.74 1.47
CA VAL A 134 26.94 17.77 0.57
C VAL A 134 28.26 18.32 1.13
N ALA A 135 29.30 18.43 0.30
CA ALA A 135 30.62 18.86 0.71
C ALA A 135 30.89 20.36 0.48
N TYR A 136 30.20 21.00 -0.46
CA TYR A 136 30.28 22.44 -0.77
C TYR A 136 29.05 22.89 -1.58
N ALA A 137 28.79 24.19 -1.62
CA ALA A 137 27.53 24.75 -2.13
C ALA A 137 27.25 24.41 -3.59
N GLU A 138 28.22 24.50 -4.49
CA GLU A 138 28.07 24.22 -5.92
C GLU A 138 27.76 22.76 -6.21
N GLN A 139 28.00 21.88 -5.24
CA GLN A 139 27.65 20.46 -5.34
C GLN A 139 26.16 20.18 -5.05
N LEU A 140 25.49 21.04 -4.27
CA LEU A 140 24.16 20.80 -3.76
C LEU A 140 23.15 20.41 -4.86
N PRO A 141 22.92 21.18 -5.93
CA PRO A 141 21.95 20.79 -6.96
C PRO A 141 22.33 19.50 -7.68
N LYS A 142 23.63 19.22 -7.85
CA LYS A 142 24.12 18.00 -8.51
C LYS A 142 23.89 16.75 -7.64
N VAL A 143 24.10 16.85 -6.33
CA VAL A 143 23.84 15.76 -5.36
C VAL A 143 22.34 15.45 -5.30
N ILE A 144 21.49 16.47 -5.35
CA ILE A 144 20.03 16.29 -5.38
C ILE A 144 19.58 15.62 -6.68
N ASP A 145 20.11 16.04 -7.83
CA ASP A 145 19.79 15.38 -9.10
C ASP A 145 20.17 13.88 -9.09
N GLU A 146 21.35 13.58 -8.57
CA GLU A 146 21.84 12.20 -8.45
C GLU A 146 21.04 11.38 -7.43
N ALA A 147 20.60 12.01 -6.33
CA ALA A 147 19.73 11.39 -5.33
C ALA A 147 18.37 11.03 -5.93
N CYS A 148 17.74 11.96 -6.67
CA CYS A 148 16.47 11.71 -7.35
C CYS A 148 16.62 10.61 -8.41
N ARG A 149 17.70 10.65 -9.21
CA ARG A 149 18.02 9.61 -10.19
C ARG A 149 18.15 8.25 -9.53
N ALA A 150 18.89 8.14 -8.43
CA ALA A 150 19.06 6.90 -7.71
C ALA A 150 17.73 6.40 -7.11
N ALA A 151 16.91 7.30 -6.52
CA ALA A 151 15.61 6.93 -5.95
C ALA A 151 14.66 6.36 -7.00
N VAL A 152 14.57 6.99 -8.18
CA VAL A 152 13.67 6.57 -9.27
C VAL A 152 14.19 5.30 -9.96
N SER A 153 15.48 5.25 -10.33
CA SER A 153 16.03 4.13 -11.11
C SER A 153 16.21 2.86 -10.30
N LYS A 154 16.57 2.98 -9.01
CA LYS A 154 16.74 1.83 -8.10
C LYS A 154 15.47 1.53 -7.28
N LYS A 155 14.44 2.36 -7.44
CA LYS A 155 13.16 2.23 -6.72
C LYS A 155 13.34 2.10 -5.20
N GLY A 156 13.75 3.19 -4.57
CA GLY A 156 13.98 3.20 -3.12
C GLY A 156 14.31 4.59 -2.59
N PRO A 157 14.58 4.71 -1.27
CA PRO A 157 14.86 5.99 -0.65
C PRO A 157 16.29 6.48 -0.92
N ALA A 158 16.39 7.77 -1.23
CA ALA A 158 17.65 8.53 -1.21
C ALA A 158 17.68 9.45 0.01
N VAL A 159 18.86 9.67 0.56
CA VAL A 159 19.09 10.54 1.73
C VAL A 159 20.20 11.52 1.43
N VAL A 160 19.94 12.80 1.64
CA VAL A 160 20.92 13.88 1.44
C VAL A 160 20.97 14.75 2.68
N GLU A 161 22.14 14.83 3.29
CA GLU A 161 22.42 15.72 4.41
C GLU A 161 23.04 17.04 3.88
N ILE A 162 22.46 18.17 4.29
CA ILE A 162 22.84 19.50 3.81
C ILE A 162 23.28 20.38 4.99
N PRO A 163 24.58 20.71 5.10
CA PRO A 163 25.02 21.79 6.00
C PRO A 163 24.34 23.11 5.63
N VAL A 164 23.64 23.71 6.59
CA VAL A 164 22.74 24.85 6.35
C VAL A 164 23.42 26.07 5.71
N ASN A 165 24.69 26.30 6.01
CA ASN A 165 25.45 27.42 5.45
C ASN A 165 25.70 27.29 3.94
N PHE A 166 25.68 26.06 3.39
CA PHE A 166 25.84 25.86 1.94
C PHE A 166 24.62 26.34 1.17
N GLY A 167 23.43 26.12 1.70
CA GLY A 167 22.19 26.52 1.03
C GLY A 167 22.05 28.02 0.80
N PHE A 168 22.63 28.84 1.67
CA PHE A 168 22.66 30.32 1.52
C PHE A 168 23.71 30.84 0.54
N GLN A 169 24.71 30.03 0.19
CA GLN A 169 25.79 30.50 -0.70
C GLN A 169 25.27 30.67 -2.12
N GLU A 170 25.71 31.75 -2.77
CA GLU A 170 25.45 32.03 -4.18
C GLU A 170 26.37 31.19 -5.07
N ILE A 171 25.78 30.50 -6.04
CA ILE A 171 26.47 29.72 -7.08
C ILE A 171 26.11 30.25 -8.46
N ASP A 172 26.87 29.90 -9.48
CA ASP A 172 26.57 30.24 -10.87
C ASP A 172 25.27 29.49 -11.31
N GLU A 173 24.28 30.23 -11.79
CA GLU A 173 23.01 29.66 -12.24
C GLU A 173 23.16 28.70 -13.43
N ASN A 174 24.24 28.77 -14.18
CA ASN A 174 24.57 27.91 -15.31
C ASN A 174 25.46 26.70 -14.92
N SER A 175 25.82 26.56 -13.63
CA SER A 175 26.74 25.52 -13.15
C SER A 175 26.08 24.15 -12.93
N TYR A 176 24.76 24.06 -13.08
CA TYR A 176 23.99 22.85 -12.82
C TYR A 176 22.86 22.67 -13.85
N TYR A 177 22.34 21.47 -13.90
CA TYR A 177 21.13 21.12 -14.67
C TYR A 177 20.36 20.06 -13.90
N GLY A 178 19.06 19.92 -14.20
CA GLY A 178 18.23 18.82 -13.72
C GLY A 178 17.97 17.82 -14.84
N SER A 179 18.06 16.55 -14.54
CA SER A 179 17.94 15.47 -15.53
C SER A 179 16.59 14.73 -15.48
N GLY A 180 15.68 15.17 -14.61
CA GLY A 180 14.39 14.49 -14.37
C GLY A 180 13.51 14.28 -15.60
N SER A 181 13.66 15.11 -16.63
CA SER A 181 12.92 14.95 -17.88
C SER A 181 13.28 13.66 -18.66
N TYR A 182 14.48 13.13 -18.45
CA TYR A 182 14.94 11.89 -19.08
C TYR A 182 14.35 10.64 -18.44
N GLU A 183 14.10 10.69 -17.13
CA GLU A 183 13.69 9.53 -16.36
C GLU A 183 12.17 9.27 -16.42
N ARG A 184 11.40 10.20 -16.96
CA ARG A 184 9.94 10.05 -17.07
C ARG A 184 9.50 9.02 -18.11
N SER A 185 10.35 8.72 -19.10
CA SER A 185 10.13 7.64 -20.05
C SER A 185 10.84 6.38 -19.57
N PHE A 186 10.24 5.68 -18.60
CA PHE A 186 10.74 4.37 -18.21
C PHE A 186 10.60 3.40 -19.38
N ILE A 187 11.73 2.91 -19.87
CA ILE A 187 11.78 1.90 -20.94
C ILE A 187 11.98 0.54 -20.28
N ALA A 188 10.97 -0.31 -20.35
CA ALA A 188 11.10 -1.69 -19.91
C ALA A 188 12.11 -2.46 -20.78
N PRO A 189 12.83 -3.44 -20.23
CA PRO A 189 13.63 -4.35 -21.04
C PRO A 189 12.78 -5.01 -22.13
N ALA A 190 13.36 -5.18 -23.31
CA ALA A 190 12.70 -5.93 -24.39
C ALA A 190 12.44 -7.37 -23.96
N LEU A 191 11.26 -7.88 -24.26
CA LEU A 191 10.89 -9.24 -23.90
C LEU A 191 11.70 -10.26 -24.71
N ASN A 192 12.11 -11.34 -24.04
CA ASN A 192 12.74 -12.47 -24.71
C ASN A 192 11.65 -13.38 -25.30
N GLU A 193 11.52 -13.40 -26.64
CA GLU A 193 10.52 -14.20 -27.35
C GLU A 193 10.61 -15.70 -27.03
N VAL A 194 11.81 -16.23 -26.82
CA VAL A 194 12.01 -17.65 -26.45
C VAL A 194 11.37 -17.97 -25.11
N GLU A 195 11.50 -17.07 -24.14
CA GLU A 195 10.88 -17.27 -22.81
C GLU A 195 9.35 -17.03 -22.85
N ILE A 196 8.88 -16.12 -23.72
CA ILE A 196 7.43 -15.95 -23.97
C ILE A 196 6.87 -17.23 -24.60
N ASP A 197 7.52 -17.80 -25.62
CA ASP A 197 7.06 -19.02 -26.28
C ASP A 197 7.02 -20.22 -25.32
N LYS A 198 8.03 -20.37 -24.45
CA LYS A 198 8.00 -21.38 -23.36
C LYS A 198 6.81 -21.18 -22.41
N ALA A 199 6.56 -19.92 -22.00
CA ALA A 199 5.43 -19.61 -21.13
C ALA A 199 4.10 -19.98 -21.79
N VAL A 200 3.95 -19.67 -23.08
CA VAL A 200 2.77 -20.02 -23.88
C VAL A 200 2.59 -21.54 -23.98
N GLU A 201 3.66 -22.29 -24.25
CA GLU A 201 3.64 -23.74 -24.31
C GLU A 201 3.19 -24.35 -22.98
N ILE A 202 3.76 -23.89 -21.86
CA ILE A 202 3.40 -24.33 -20.51
C ILE A 202 1.93 -24.06 -20.22
N LEU A 203 1.44 -22.83 -20.47
CA LEU A 203 0.06 -22.44 -20.22
C LEU A 203 -0.95 -23.20 -21.10
N ASN A 204 -0.61 -23.49 -22.38
CA ASN A 204 -1.46 -24.25 -23.27
C ASN A 204 -1.62 -25.74 -22.84
N ASN A 205 -0.71 -26.26 -22.03
CA ASN A 205 -0.74 -27.64 -21.51
C ASN A 205 -1.16 -27.73 -20.04
N ALA A 206 -1.46 -26.60 -19.37
CA ALA A 206 -1.85 -26.56 -17.98
C ALA A 206 -3.30 -27.08 -17.78
N GLU A 207 -3.51 -27.95 -16.79
CA GLU A 207 -4.83 -28.43 -16.41
C GLU A 207 -5.49 -27.53 -15.33
N ARG A 208 -4.64 -26.95 -14.45
CA ARG A 208 -5.07 -26.10 -13.32
C ARG A 208 -4.25 -24.80 -13.26
N PRO A 209 -4.25 -23.99 -14.35
CA PRO A 209 -3.50 -22.76 -14.38
C PRO A 209 -4.05 -21.71 -13.41
N VAL A 210 -3.17 -20.90 -12.84
CA VAL A 210 -3.51 -19.72 -12.04
C VAL A 210 -2.63 -18.54 -12.44
N ILE A 211 -3.19 -17.34 -12.44
CA ILE A 211 -2.45 -16.09 -12.62
C ILE A 211 -2.29 -15.44 -11.25
N TYR A 212 -1.05 -15.19 -10.83
CA TYR A 212 -0.75 -14.43 -9.62
C TYR A 212 -0.28 -13.04 -9.98
N ALA A 213 -1.19 -12.07 -9.86
CA ALA A 213 -0.96 -10.68 -10.25
C ALA A 213 -0.45 -9.86 -9.06
N GLY A 214 0.81 -9.42 -9.11
CA GLY A 214 1.41 -8.50 -8.16
C GLY A 214 1.29 -7.05 -8.58
N PHE A 215 1.92 -6.15 -7.80
CA PHE A 215 1.86 -4.70 -8.04
C PHE A 215 2.41 -4.28 -9.41
N GLY A 216 3.38 -5.02 -9.96
CA GLY A 216 3.86 -4.78 -11.33
C GLY A 216 2.78 -4.88 -12.41
N GLY A 217 1.68 -5.60 -12.13
CA GLY A 217 0.54 -5.76 -13.02
C GLY A 217 -0.62 -4.76 -12.78
N VAL A 218 -0.50 -3.83 -11.81
CA VAL A 218 -1.62 -2.96 -11.40
C VAL A 218 -2.23 -2.13 -12.54
N LYS A 219 -1.42 -1.69 -13.49
CA LYS A 219 -1.87 -0.94 -14.68
C LYS A 219 -2.31 -1.82 -15.85
N ALA A 220 -2.21 -3.13 -15.72
CA ALA A 220 -2.49 -4.12 -16.76
C ALA A 220 -3.72 -4.99 -16.43
N GLY A 221 -4.58 -4.57 -15.51
CA GLY A 221 -5.74 -5.34 -15.04
C GLY A 221 -6.65 -5.82 -16.16
N GLU A 222 -6.93 -4.98 -17.17
CA GLU A 222 -7.74 -5.36 -18.33
C GLU A 222 -7.10 -6.51 -19.12
N VAL A 223 -5.82 -6.37 -19.51
CA VAL A 223 -5.07 -7.39 -20.25
C VAL A 223 -4.97 -8.70 -19.47
N ILE A 224 -4.73 -8.62 -18.16
CA ILE A 224 -4.66 -9.80 -17.28
C ILE A 224 -6.05 -10.46 -17.16
N THR A 225 -7.11 -9.68 -17.11
CA THR A 225 -8.49 -10.19 -17.11
C THR A 225 -8.83 -10.89 -18.42
N GLU A 226 -8.41 -10.32 -19.57
CA GLU A 226 -8.58 -10.96 -20.90
C GLU A 226 -7.79 -12.27 -20.97
N LEU A 227 -6.55 -12.29 -20.50
CA LEU A 227 -5.74 -13.51 -20.42
C LEU A 227 -6.42 -14.58 -19.57
N SER A 228 -6.88 -14.21 -18.38
CA SER A 228 -7.65 -15.09 -17.48
C SER A 228 -8.88 -15.70 -18.16
N ARG A 229 -9.65 -14.88 -18.88
CA ARG A 229 -10.83 -15.36 -19.65
C ARG A 229 -10.44 -16.30 -20.78
N LYS A 230 -9.35 -16.01 -21.49
CA LYS A 230 -8.89 -16.78 -22.66
C LYS A 230 -8.41 -18.17 -22.26
N ILE A 231 -7.58 -18.27 -21.20
CA ILE A 231 -7.02 -19.56 -20.76
C ILE A 231 -7.78 -20.20 -19.59
N LYS A 232 -8.88 -19.59 -19.12
CA LYS A 232 -9.70 -20.08 -17.99
C LYS A 232 -8.86 -20.28 -16.71
N ALA A 233 -7.96 -19.33 -16.43
CA ALA A 233 -7.15 -19.32 -15.22
C ALA A 233 -7.68 -18.30 -14.21
N PRO A 234 -8.01 -18.70 -12.95
CA PRO A 234 -8.39 -17.74 -11.92
C PRO A 234 -7.24 -16.79 -11.59
N ILE A 235 -7.58 -15.59 -11.12
CA ILE A 235 -6.62 -14.55 -10.74
C ILE A 235 -6.52 -14.49 -9.23
N ILE A 236 -5.31 -14.72 -8.71
CA ILE A 236 -4.92 -14.34 -7.35
C ILE A 236 -4.25 -12.98 -7.44
N THR A 237 -4.65 -12.03 -6.61
CA THR A 237 -4.01 -10.71 -6.53
C THR A 237 -3.22 -10.56 -5.23
N THR A 238 -2.37 -9.53 -5.15
CA THR A 238 -1.81 -9.09 -3.87
C THR A 238 -2.62 -7.92 -3.33
N GLY A 239 -2.50 -7.62 -2.05
CA GLY A 239 -3.15 -6.45 -1.47
C GLY A 239 -2.80 -5.13 -2.19
N LYS A 240 -1.60 -5.04 -2.80
CA LYS A 240 -1.17 -3.87 -3.58
C LYS A 240 -1.79 -3.76 -4.98
N ASN A 241 -2.46 -4.78 -5.46
CA ASN A 241 -2.99 -4.86 -6.83
C ASN A 241 -4.50 -5.11 -6.85
N PHE A 242 -5.17 -4.85 -5.74
CA PHE A 242 -6.58 -5.20 -5.57
C PHE A 242 -7.49 -4.39 -6.49
N GLU A 243 -7.20 -3.11 -6.68
CA GLU A 243 -7.93 -2.21 -7.57
C GLU A 243 -7.71 -2.45 -9.07
N ALA A 244 -6.82 -3.34 -9.47
CA ALA A 244 -6.62 -3.64 -10.89
C ALA A 244 -7.80 -4.39 -11.53
N PHE A 245 -8.69 -4.94 -10.73
CA PHE A 245 -9.77 -5.84 -11.17
C PHE A 245 -11.12 -5.38 -10.65
N GLU A 246 -12.18 -5.66 -11.43
CA GLU A 246 -13.55 -5.56 -10.92
C GLU A 246 -13.76 -6.60 -9.80
N TRP A 247 -14.20 -6.14 -8.61
CA TRP A 247 -14.36 -7.01 -7.44
C TRP A 247 -15.30 -8.20 -7.68
N ASN A 248 -16.26 -8.04 -8.59
CA ASN A 248 -17.25 -9.06 -8.95
C ASN A 248 -16.85 -9.88 -10.18
N TYR A 249 -15.64 -9.73 -10.71
CA TYR A 249 -15.17 -10.58 -11.79
C TYR A 249 -15.15 -12.06 -11.35
N GLU A 250 -15.80 -12.93 -12.10
CA GLU A 250 -16.01 -14.34 -11.73
C GLU A 250 -14.71 -15.12 -11.49
N GLY A 251 -13.64 -14.76 -12.22
CA GLY A 251 -12.32 -15.37 -12.09
C GLY A 251 -11.43 -14.76 -11.00
N LEU A 252 -11.86 -13.70 -10.31
CA LEU A 252 -11.07 -13.08 -9.24
C LEU A 252 -11.24 -13.88 -7.93
N THR A 253 -10.16 -14.47 -7.44
CA THR A 253 -10.13 -15.22 -6.17
C THR A 253 -9.71 -14.37 -4.98
N GLY A 254 -9.32 -13.11 -5.21
CA GLY A 254 -8.80 -12.20 -4.19
C GLY A 254 -7.32 -12.41 -3.88
N SER A 255 -6.85 -11.91 -2.75
CA SER A 255 -5.47 -12.11 -2.30
C SER A 255 -5.36 -13.36 -1.42
N ALA A 256 -4.19 -13.99 -1.42
CA ALA A 256 -3.87 -15.11 -0.56
C ALA A 256 -3.33 -14.65 0.81
N TYR A 257 -3.25 -15.57 1.76
CA TYR A 257 -2.74 -15.41 3.10
C TYR A 257 -3.70 -14.65 4.04
N ARG A 258 -3.25 -14.22 5.24
CA ARG A 258 -4.08 -13.68 6.34
C ARG A 258 -4.99 -12.51 5.97
N VAL A 259 -4.49 -11.62 5.11
CA VAL A 259 -5.25 -10.44 4.66
C VAL A 259 -6.12 -10.73 3.44
N GLY A 260 -6.21 -12.00 3.06
CA GLY A 260 -6.82 -12.43 1.82
C GLY A 260 -8.24 -12.98 1.94
N TRP A 261 -8.65 -13.58 0.83
CA TRP A 261 -9.92 -14.25 0.67
C TRP A 261 -9.75 -15.78 0.80
N LYS A 262 -10.82 -16.47 1.22
CA LYS A 262 -10.87 -17.92 1.26
C LYS A 262 -10.49 -18.55 -0.09
N PRO A 263 -11.10 -18.18 -1.23
CA PRO A 263 -10.81 -18.84 -2.50
C PRO A 263 -9.33 -18.81 -2.88
N ALA A 264 -8.64 -17.67 -2.68
CA ALA A 264 -7.21 -17.56 -2.99
C ALA A 264 -6.36 -18.51 -2.14
N ASN A 265 -6.69 -18.63 -0.83
CA ASN A 265 -5.97 -19.52 0.08
C ASN A 265 -6.14 -21.00 -0.26
N GLU A 266 -7.24 -21.38 -0.88
CA GLU A 266 -7.48 -22.77 -1.30
C GLU A 266 -6.85 -23.06 -2.67
N VAL A 267 -7.01 -22.15 -3.63
CA VAL A 267 -6.50 -22.31 -5.01
C VAL A 267 -4.99 -22.50 -5.07
N VAL A 268 -4.22 -21.84 -4.20
CA VAL A 268 -2.75 -21.97 -4.16
C VAL A 268 -2.25 -23.38 -3.87
N PHE A 269 -3.06 -24.24 -3.23
CA PHE A 269 -2.72 -25.64 -2.98
C PHE A 269 -3.12 -26.59 -4.11
N GLU A 270 -3.98 -26.15 -5.02
CA GLU A 270 -4.59 -26.96 -6.05
C GLU A 270 -4.03 -26.74 -7.45
N ALA A 271 -3.38 -25.58 -7.67
CA ALA A 271 -2.81 -25.21 -8.97
C ALA A 271 -1.64 -26.12 -9.37
N ASP A 272 -1.57 -26.48 -10.66
CA ASP A 272 -0.42 -27.16 -11.27
C ASP A 272 0.57 -26.19 -11.92
N THR A 273 0.07 -25.06 -12.39
CA THR A 273 0.84 -24.08 -13.15
C THR A 273 0.52 -22.66 -12.63
N VAL A 274 1.56 -21.89 -12.34
CA VAL A 274 1.42 -20.51 -11.86
C VAL A 274 2.16 -19.55 -12.77
N LEU A 275 1.44 -18.53 -13.25
CA LEU A 275 2.01 -17.37 -13.94
C LEU A 275 2.08 -16.19 -12.96
N PHE A 276 3.30 -15.85 -12.52
CA PHE A 276 3.55 -14.67 -11.68
C PHE A 276 3.80 -13.44 -12.53
N LEU A 277 2.99 -12.40 -12.34
CA LEU A 277 3.09 -11.12 -13.04
C LEU A 277 3.45 -10.00 -12.05
N GLY A 278 4.74 -9.62 -12.02
CA GLY A 278 5.22 -8.50 -11.19
C GLY A 278 5.06 -8.74 -9.69
N SER A 279 5.34 -9.94 -9.22
CA SER A 279 5.33 -10.34 -7.82
C SER A 279 6.52 -11.22 -7.45
N ASN A 280 7.09 -10.98 -6.28
CA ASN A 280 8.24 -11.74 -5.77
C ASN A 280 7.92 -12.60 -4.52
N PHE A 281 6.64 -12.77 -4.17
CA PHE A 281 6.24 -13.57 -3.02
C PHE A 281 6.97 -13.24 -1.71
N PRO A 282 6.64 -12.16 -1.02
CA PRO A 282 7.33 -11.78 0.22
C PRO A 282 6.95 -12.63 1.44
N PHE A 283 5.84 -13.39 1.38
CA PHE A 283 5.29 -14.13 2.51
C PHE A 283 5.63 -15.61 2.41
N ALA A 284 6.30 -16.15 3.45
CA ALA A 284 6.74 -17.54 3.52
C ALA A 284 5.57 -18.54 3.47
N GLU A 285 4.44 -18.19 4.05
CA GLU A 285 3.23 -19.02 4.07
C GLU A 285 2.62 -19.17 2.68
N VAL A 286 2.63 -18.12 1.87
CA VAL A 286 2.22 -18.20 0.46
C VAL A 286 3.21 -19.03 -0.35
N TYR A 287 4.48 -18.97 0.01
CA TYR A 287 5.53 -19.78 -0.58
C TYR A 287 5.30 -21.28 -0.35
N GLU A 288 5.00 -21.69 0.89
CA GLU A 288 4.66 -23.06 1.25
C GLU A 288 3.38 -23.55 0.54
N ALA A 289 2.44 -22.65 0.29
CA ALA A 289 1.17 -22.97 -0.35
C ALA A 289 1.34 -23.57 -1.76
N PHE A 290 2.29 -23.09 -2.54
CA PHE A 290 2.56 -23.58 -3.91
C PHE A 290 3.36 -24.89 -3.99
N LYS A 291 3.45 -25.67 -2.90
CA LYS A 291 4.20 -26.93 -2.86
C LYS A 291 3.74 -28.01 -3.85
N ASN A 292 2.48 -27.96 -4.30
CA ASN A 292 1.90 -28.88 -5.26
C ASN A 292 2.00 -28.38 -6.71
N THR A 293 2.54 -27.20 -6.95
CA THR A 293 2.69 -26.60 -8.28
C THR A 293 3.89 -27.23 -9.00
N GLU A 294 3.70 -27.60 -10.24
CA GLU A 294 4.69 -28.29 -11.08
C GLU A 294 5.41 -27.35 -12.01
N LYS A 295 4.73 -26.27 -12.46
CA LYS A 295 5.24 -25.32 -13.44
C LYS A 295 5.17 -23.88 -12.93
N PHE A 296 6.32 -23.21 -12.98
CA PHE A 296 6.47 -21.83 -12.52
C PHE A 296 6.94 -20.92 -13.66
N ILE A 297 6.12 -19.92 -13.98
CA ILE A 297 6.43 -18.85 -14.93
C ILE A 297 6.49 -17.56 -14.13
N GLN A 298 7.59 -16.80 -14.23
CA GLN A 298 7.70 -15.52 -13.54
C GLN A 298 8.11 -14.40 -14.49
N VAL A 299 7.37 -13.29 -14.40
CA VAL A 299 7.66 -12.01 -15.04
C VAL A 299 8.00 -11.00 -13.96
N ASP A 300 9.16 -10.40 -14.05
CA ASP A 300 9.56 -9.28 -13.18
C ASP A 300 10.46 -8.30 -13.96
N ILE A 301 10.36 -7.02 -13.60
CA ILE A 301 11.19 -5.96 -14.15
C ILE A 301 12.60 -5.95 -13.56
N ASP A 302 12.76 -6.53 -12.38
CA ASP A 302 14.01 -6.60 -11.63
C ASP A 302 14.59 -8.02 -11.75
N PRO A 303 15.75 -8.19 -12.44
CA PRO A 303 16.38 -9.50 -12.60
C PRO A 303 16.74 -10.17 -11.27
N TYR A 304 16.95 -9.41 -10.20
CA TYR A 304 17.24 -9.95 -8.87
C TYR A 304 16.05 -10.68 -8.23
N LYS A 305 14.84 -10.43 -8.71
CA LYS A 305 13.59 -11.04 -8.20
C LYS A 305 13.27 -12.37 -8.89
N LEU A 306 13.74 -12.57 -10.11
CA LEU A 306 13.47 -13.77 -10.90
C LEU A 306 14.11 -15.00 -10.24
N GLY A 307 13.31 -16.05 -10.06
CA GLY A 307 13.76 -17.32 -9.46
C GLY A 307 14.13 -17.24 -7.98
N LYS A 308 13.86 -16.14 -7.30
CA LYS A 308 14.27 -15.94 -5.90
C LYS A 308 13.58 -16.90 -4.93
N ARG A 309 12.36 -17.35 -5.26
CA ARG A 309 11.52 -18.18 -4.37
C ARG A 309 11.31 -19.58 -4.92
N HIS A 310 11.20 -19.74 -6.21
CA HIS A 310 10.96 -21.01 -6.89
C HIS A 310 11.93 -21.17 -8.06
N ALA A 311 12.30 -22.39 -8.39
CA ALA A 311 12.90 -22.69 -9.69
C ALA A 311 11.88 -22.38 -10.79
N LEU A 312 12.32 -21.77 -11.88
CA LEU A 312 11.44 -21.29 -12.95
C LEU A 312 11.56 -22.18 -14.18
N ASP A 313 10.42 -22.55 -14.76
CA ASP A 313 10.34 -23.19 -16.08
C ASP A 313 10.42 -22.14 -17.20
N ALA A 314 9.85 -20.94 -16.98
CA ALA A 314 10.05 -19.78 -17.87
C ALA A 314 10.33 -18.52 -17.04
N SER A 315 11.36 -17.76 -17.43
CA SER A 315 11.88 -16.59 -16.71
C SER A 315 11.89 -15.39 -17.65
N ILE A 316 10.96 -14.45 -17.44
CA ILE A 316 10.74 -13.31 -18.33
C ILE A 316 11.15 -12.01 -17.62
N LEU A 317 12.27 -11.43 -18.05
CA LEU A 317 12.67 -10.08 -17.63
C LEU A 317 11.90 -9.06 -18.46
N GLY A 318 11.03 -8.26 -17.82
CA GLY A 318 10.25 -7.25 -18.51
C GLY A 318 9.08 -6.70 -17.72
N ASP A 319 8.34 -5.79 -18.36
CA ASP A 319 7.11 -5.24 -17.78
C ASP A 319 6.00 -6.29 -17.78
N ALA A 320 5.29 -6.40 -16.66
CA ALA A 320 4.26 -7.42 -16.45
C ALA A 320 3.07 -7.27 -17.41
N GLY A 321 2.68 -6.04 -17.74
CA GLY A 321 1.59 -5.78 -18.69
C GLY A 321 1.98 -6.13 -20.12
N GLN A 322 3.20 -5.75 -20.54
CA GLN A 322 3.71 -6.10 -21.87
C GLN A 322 3.85 -7.62 -22.03
N ALA A 323 4.37 -8.31 -21.02
CA ALA A 323 4.50 -9.76 -21.02
C ALA A 323 3.13 -10.45 -21.04
N ALA A 324 2.18 -9.99 -20.22
CA ALA A 324 0.80 -10.51 -20.22
C ALA A 324 0.15 -10.34 -21.60
N LYS A 325 0.37 -9.20 -22.28
CA LYS A 325 -0.13 -8.96 -23.64
C LYS A 325 0.52 -9.90 -24.67
N ALA A 326 1.85 -10.05 -24.62
CA ALA A 326 2.57 -10.95 -25.54
C ALA A 326 2.13 -12.41 -25.36
N ILE A 327 1.90 -12.85 -24.13
CA ILE A 327 1.35 -14.18 -23.83
C ILE A 327 -0.09 -14.29 -24.33
N LEU A 328 -0.96 -13.30 -24.04
CA LEU A 328 -2.35 -13.25 -24.49
C LEU A 328 -2.49 -13.42 -26.00
N ASP A 329 -1.62 -12.78 -26.76
CA ASP A 329 -1.67 -12.83 -28.22
C ASP A 329 -1.38 -14.23 -28.77
N LYS A 330 -0.57 -15.03 -28.07
CA LYS A 330 -0.06 -16.33 -28.55
C LYS A 330 -0.76 -17.55 -27.95
N VAL A 331 -1.35 -17.46 -26.72
CA VAL A 331 -2.01 -18.62 -26.09
C VAL A 331 -3.28 -19.03 -26.83
N ASN A 332 -3.58 -20.31 -26.79
CA ASN A 332 -4.82 -20.87 -27.34
C ASN A 332 -6.02 -20.49 -26.47
N PRO A 333 -7.20 -20.21 -27.04
CA PRO A 333 -8.41 -20.06 -26.27
C PRO A 333 -8.86 -21.41 -25.73
N VAL A 334 -9.29 -21.42 -24.48
CA VAL A 334 -9.81 -22.60 -23.78
C VAL A 334 -11.28 -22.37 -23.50
N GLU A 335 -12.11 -23.39 -23.78
CA GLU A 335 -13.50 -23.41 -23.34
C GLU A 335 -13.59 -23.65 -21.82
N SER A 336 -14.79 -23.64 -21.27
CA SER A 336 -15.00 -23.89 -19.84
C SER A 336 -14.43 -25.25 -19.40
N THR A 337 -13.50 -25.26 -18.44
CA THR A 337 -12.91 -26.46 -17.84
C THR A 337 -13.56 -26.80 -16.50
N PRO A 338 -13.48 -28.05 -16.01
CA PRO A 338 -13.87 -28.39 -14.64
C PRO A 338 -13.17 -27.51 -13.59
N TRP A 339 -11.86 -27.24 -13.78
CA TRP A 339 -11.08 -26.33 -12.93
C TRP A 339 -11.68 -24.93 -12.85
N TRP A 340 -11.99 -24.34 -14.01
CA TRP A 340 -12.60 -23.00 -14.06
C TRP A 340 -13.97 -22.97 -13.38
N ARG A 341 -14.85 -23.95 -13.66
CA ARG A 341 -16.20 -23.99 -13.06
C ARG A 341 -16.16 -24.13 -11.55
N ALA A 342 -15.28 -25.00 -11.01
CA ALA A 342 -15.09 -25.12 -9.57
C ALA A 342 -14.62 -23.80 -8.93
N ASN A 343 -13.68 -23.09 -9.56
CA ASN A 343 -13.22 -21.78 -9.08
C ASN A 343 -14.32 -20.73 -9.11
N VAL A 344 -15.11 -20.65 -10.17
CA VAL A 344 -16.25 -19.71 -10.25
C VAL A 344 -17.25 -19.97 -9.13
N LYS A 345 -17.60 -21.24 -8.86
CA LYS A 345 -18.49 -21.61 -7.74
C LYS A 345 -17.90 -21.18 -6.38
N ASN A 346 -16.61 -21.45 -6.17
CA ASN A 346 -15.92 -21.07 -4.93
C ASN A 346 -15.91 -19.55 -4.72
N ASN A 347 -15.59 -18.80 -5.77
CA ASN A 347 -15.59 -17.33 -5.73
C ASN A 347 -17.00 -16.77 -5.49
N GLN A 348 -18.04 -17.37 -6.06
CA GLN A 348 -19.42 -16.95 -5.85
C GLN A 348 -19.87 -17.25 -4.42
N ASN A 349 -19.59 -18.44 -3.89
CA ASN A 349 -19.91 -18.80 -2.50
C ASN A 349 -19.25 -17.82 -1.49
N TRP A 350 -18.01 -17.42 -1.76
CA TRP A 350 -17.34 -16.41 -0.94
C TRP A 350 -18.03 -15.04 -1.01
N ARG A 351 -18.36 -14.56 -2.21
CA ARG A 351 -19.04 -13.27 -2.39
C ARG A 351 -20.42 -13.26 -1.76
N ASP A 352 -21.19 -14.34 -1.90
CA ASP A 352 -22.52 -14.47 -1.29
C ASP A 352 -22.43 -14.39 0.24
N TYR A 353 -21.43 -15.03 0.82
CA TYR A 353 -21.18 -14.98 2.26
C TYR A 353 -20.78 -13.55 2.72
N MET A 354 -19.88 -12.87 1.99
CA MET A 354 -19.51 -11.47 2.32
C MET A 354 -20.71 -10.53 2.21
N ASN A 355 -21.49 -10.63 1.14
CA ASN A 355 -22.70 -9.84 0.93
C ASN A 355 -23.72 -10.07 2.06
N LYS A 356 -23.86 -11.30 2.54
CA LYS A 356 -24.73 -11.63 3.68
C LYS A 356 -24.25 -10.94 4.96
N LEU A 357 -22.94 -10.95 5.25
CA LEU A 357 -22.39 -10.24 6.41
C LEU A 357 -22.62 -8.73 6.29
N GLU A 358 -22.34 -8.16 5.14
CA GLU A 358 -22.52 -6.72 4.85
C GLU A 358 -23.99 -6.29 4.95
N GLY A 359 -24.91 -7.16 4.57
CA GLY A 359 -26.35 -6.91 4.59
C GLY A 359 -27.03 -7.08 5.95
N LYS A 360 -26.31 -7.47 7.03
CA LYS A 360 -26.89 -7.59 8.38
C LYS A 360 -27.33 -6.20 8.88
N THR A 361 -28.56 -6.12 9.37
CA THR A 361 -29.19 -4.89 9.89
C THR A 361 -29.48 -4.94 11.39
N GLU A 362 -29.20 -6.06 12.03
CA GLU A 362 -29.47 -6.29 13.44
C GLU A 362 -28.20 -6.81 14.15
N GLY A 363 -28.10 -6.55 15.45
CA GLY A 363 -26.99 -6.96 16.29
C GLY A 363 -26.02 -5.82 16.60
N GLU A 364 -24.79 -6.16 16.98
CA GLU A 364 -23.74 -5.18 17.24
C GLU A 364 -23.14 -4.66 15.94
N LEU A 365 -22.70 -3.40 15.94
CA LEU A 365 -22.00 -2.79 14.83
C LEU A 365 -20.66 -3.52 14.59
N GLN A 366 -20.47 -4.00 13.37
CA GLN A 366 -19.25 -4.69 12.91
C GLN A 366 -18.61 -3.92 11.75
N LEU A 367 -17.37 -4.25 11.42
CA LEU A 367 -16.65 -3.60 10.33
C LEU A 367 -17.37 -3.73 8.98
N TYR A 368 -17.98 -4.89 8.71
CA TYR A 368 -18.58 -5.15 7.40
C TYR A 368 -19.83 -4.29 7.10
N GLN A 369 -20.64 -3.90 8.11
CA GLN A 369 -21.74 -2.94 7.86
C GLN A 369 -21.22 -1.54 7.55
N VAL A 370 -20.09 -1.14 8.16
CA VAL A 370 -19.45 0.13 7.85
C VAL A 370 -18.95 0.15 6.41
N TYR A 371 -18.30 -0.94 5.96
CA TYR A 371 -17.89 -1.05 4.55
C TYR A 371 -19.07 -1.08 3.58
N ASN A 372 -20.19 -1.73 3.96
CA ASN A 372 -21.41 -1.70 3.15
C ASN A 372 -21.93 -0.26 2.97
N ALA A 373 -21.92 0.54 4.03
CA ALA A 373 -22.31 1.96 3.91
C ALA A 373 -21.34 2.74 3.01
N ILE A 374 -20.02 2.48 3.09
CA ILE A 374 -19.02 3.06 2.18
C ILE A 374 -19.34 2.67 0.73
N ASN A 375 -19.56 1.38 0.45
CA ASN A 375 -19.86 0.89 -0.91
C ASN A 375 -21.11 1.54 -1.51
N LYS A 376 -22.09 1.94 -0.68
CA LYS A 376 -23.31 2.65 -1.13
C LYS A 376 -23.08 4.12 -1.43
N HIS A 377 -22.26 4.81 -0.63
CA HIS A 377 -22.21 6.27 -0.60
C HIS A 377 -20.91 6.87 -1.15
N ALA A 378 -19.81 6.11 -1.17
CA ALA A 378 -18.54 6.59 -1.70
C ALA A 378 -18.61 6.82 -3.22
N ASP A 379 -17.82 7.79 -3.68
CA ASP A 379 -17.70 8.05 -5.11
C ASP A 379 -17.04 6.85 -5.82
N GLN A 380 -17.46 6.59 -7.07
CA GLN A 380 -16.98 5.40 -7.82
C GLN A 380 -15.48 5.38 -8.07
N ASP A 381 -14.83 6.54 -8.04
CA ASP A 381 -13.40 6.72 -8.22
C ASP A 381 -12.69 7.10 -6.92
N ALA A 382 -13.31 6.85 -5.76
CA ALA A 382 -12.74 7.16 -4.46
C ALA A 382 -11.33 6.56 -4.28
N ILE A 383 -10.50 7.28 -3.53
CA ILE A 383 -9.16 6.87 -3.14
C ILE A 383 -9.20 6.38 -1.70
N TYR A 384 -8.62 5.22 -1.45
CA TYR A 384 -8.56 4.59 -0.14
C TYR A 384 -7.12 4.53 0.36
N SER A 385 -6.83 5.28 1.42
CA SER A 385 -5.60 5.19 2.19
C SER A 385 -5.86 4.32 3.43
N ILE A 386 -5.23 3.15 3.47
CA ILE A 386 -5.57 2.11 4.44
C ILE A 386 -4.43 1.94 5.43
N ASP A 387 -4.76 1.88 6.71
CA ASP A 387 -3.79 1.60 7.75
C ASP A 387 -3.56 0.10 7.97
N VAL A 388 -2.50 -0.20 8.70
CA VAL A 388 -2.07 -1.57 8.98
C VAL A 388 -2.85 -2.16 10.14
N GLY A 389 -3.31 -3.39 9.97
CA GLY A 389 -4.06 -4.13 10.99
C GLY A 389 -5.24 -4.90 10.40
N ASN A 390 -6.29 -5.10 11.20
CA ASN A 390 -7.54 -5.69 10.74
C ASN A 390 -8.18 -4.88 9.60
N THR A 391 -7.92 -3.58 9.53
CA THR A 391 -8.38 -2.68 8.46
C THR A 391 -7.81 -3.06 7.11
N THR A 392 -6.54 -3.48 7.03
CA THR A 392 -5.95 -4.01 5.79
C THR A 392 -6.70 -5.26 5.32
N GLN A 393 -6.98 -6.18 6.25
CA GLN A 393 -7.68 -7.43 5.95
C GLN A 393 -9.14 -7.18 5.52
N THR A 394 -9.87 -6.36 6.27
CA THR A 394 -11.29 -6.13 6.03
C THR A 394 -11.55 -5.24 4.82
N SER A 395 -10.68 -4.26 4.54
CA SER A 395 -10.80 -3.43 3.34
C SER A 395 -10.66 -4.25 2.05
N THR A 396 -9.75 -5.22 2.01
CA THR A 396 -9.61 -6.10 0.82
C THR A 396 -10.80 -7.05 0.63
N ARG A 397 -11.55 -7.35 1.69
CA ARG A 397 -12.70 -8.26 1.66
C ARG A 397 -14.02 -7.57 1.34
N HIS A 398 -14.20 -6.36 1.85
CA HIS A 398 -15.49 -5.68 1.92
C HIS A 398 -15.59 -4.40 1.08
N LEU A 399 -14.47 -3.81 0.62
CA LEU A 399 -14.55 -2.73 -0.37
C LEU A 399 -14.78 -3.32 -1.77
N HIS A 400 -15.84 -2.87 -2.42
CA HIS A 400 -16.19 -3.28 -3.78
C HIS A 400 -15.36 -2.48 -4.79
N MET A 401 -14.07 -2.85 -4.90
CA MET A 401 -13.09 -2.13 -5.71
C MET A 401 -13.28 -2.34 -7.20
N THR A 402 -12.96 -1.30 -7.96
CA THR A 402 -12.94 -1.28 -9.42
C THR A 402 -11.65 -0.63 -9.91
N PRO A 403 -11.28 -0.75 -11.20
CA PRO A 403 -10.10 -0.09 -11.75
C PRO A 403 -10.12 1.45 -11.69
N LYS A 404 -11.22 2.06 -11.29
CA LYS A 404 -11.31 3.51 -11.06
C LYS A 404 -10.78 3.94 -9.69
N ASN A 405 -10.75 3.03 -8.74
CA ASN A 405 -10.31 3.29 -7.38
C ASN A 405 -8.78 3.28 -7.27
N MET A 406 -8.27 3.78 -6.16
CA MET A 406 -6.90 3.59 -5.71
C MET A 406 -6.91 3.08 -4.27
N TRP A 407 -6.10 2.07 -3.97
CA TRP A 407 -5.98 1.48 -2.63
C TRP A 407 -4.50 1.35 -2.27
N ARG A 408 -4.04 2.00 -1.20
CA ARG A 408 -2.63 1.95 -0.78
C ARG A 408 -2.51 1.81 0.73
N THR A 409 -1.42 1.15 1.14
CA THR A 409 -1.06 0.90 2.54
C THR A 409 0.46 0.71 2.66
N SER A 410 0.93 0.29 3.85
CA SER A 410 2.28 -0.21 4.12
C SER A 410 2.28 -1.75 4.20
N PRO A 411 2.34 -2.47 3.09
CA PRO A 411 2.11 -3.92 3.08
C PRO A 411 3.32 -4.76 3.51
N LEU A 412 4.55 -4.28 3.38
CA LEU A 412 5.76 -5.03 3.70
C LEU A 412 6.46 -4.56 4.97
N PHE A 413 6.61 -3.27 5.14
CA PHE A 413 7.12 -2.71 6.39
C PHE A 413 6.07 -2.76 7.49
N ALA A 414 4.81 -2.63 7.10
CA ALA A 414 3.64 -2.72 7.98
C ALA A 414 3.65 -1.67 9.11
N THR A 415 4.03 -0.43 8.79
CA THR A 415 3.96 0.67 9.75
C THR A 415 2.54 1.13 9.96
N MET A 416 2.12 1.20 11.22
CA MET A 416 0.87 1.84 11.64
C MET A 416 0.98 3.37 11.54
N GLY A 417 -0.16 4.06 11.41
CA GLY A 417 -0.21 5.52 11.30
C GLY A 417 0.02 6.07 9.90
N ILE A 418 -0.05 5.23 8.85
CA ILE A 418 0.22 5.62 7.46
C ILE A 418 -1.02 6.15 6.72
N ALA A 419 -2.24 5.79 7.14
CA ALA A 419 -3.44 6.11 6.38
C ALA A 419 -3.73 7.61 6.33
N LEU A 420 -3.68 8.31 7.45
CA LEU A 420 -3.94 9.76 7.50
C LEU A 420 -2.89 10.56 6.71
N PRO A 421 -1.58 10.34 6.88
CA PRO A 421 -0.55 10.96 6.02
C PRO A 421 -0.78 10.67 4.53
N GLY A 422 -1.14 9.43 4.21
CA GLY A 422 -1.50 9.03 2.85
C GLY A 422 -2.69 9.79 2.28
N GLY A 423 -3.70 10.04 3.11
CA GLY A 423 -4.85 10.86 2.72
C GLY A 423 -4.51 12.32 2.48
N ILE A 424 -3.60 12.91 3.25
CA ILE A 424 -3.07 14.25 3.00
C ILE A 424 -2.46 14.31 1.59
N ALA A 425 -1.57 13.37 1.28
CA ALA A 425 -0.90 13.29 -0.01
C ALA A 425 -1.88 13.01 -1.17
N ALA A 426 -2.78 12.04 -0.98
CA ALA A 426 -3.77 11.65 -2.00
C ALA A 426 -4.70 12.82 -2.36
N LYS A 427 -5.22 13.53 -1.33
CA LYS A 427 -6.11 14.68 -1.55
C LYS A 427 -5.42 15.86 -2.18
N LYS A 428 -4.16 16.10 -1.81
CA LYS A 428 -3.34 17.14 -2.43
C LYS A 428 -3.13 16.90 -3.93
N ASP A 429 -2.85 15.64 -4.33
CA ASP A 429 -2.58 15.28 -5.74
C ASP A 429 -3.86 15.06 -6.56
N ASN A 430 -4.98 14.77 -5.90
CA ASN A 430 -6.27 14.50 -6.52
C ASN A 430 -7.36 15.35 -5.87
N PRO A 431 -7.35 16.68 -6.05
CA PRO A 431 -8.24 17.61 -5.34
C PRO A 431 -9.73 17.36 -5.63
N ASP A 432 -10.07 16.82 -6.80
CA ASP A 432 -11.47 16.58 -7.22
C ASP A 432 -11.99 15.20 -6.78
N ARG A 433 -11.12 14.28 -6.33
CA ARG A 433 -11.51 12.93 -5.93
C ARG A 433 -11.81 12.85 -4.43
N GLN A 434 -12.75 12.01 -4.06
CA GLN A 434 -13.02 11.67 -2.68
C GLN A 434 -11.91 10.80 -2.10
N VAL A 435 -11.44 11.12 -0.88
CA VAL A 435 -10.38 10.38 -0.20
C VAL A 435 -10.88 9.88 1.15
N TRP A 436 -10.71 8.57 1.35
CA TRP A 436 -11.00 7.87 2.60
C TRP A 436 -9.71 7.40 3.26
N ASN A 437 -9.51 7.76 4.52
CA ASN A 437 -8.49 7.20 5.39
C ASN A 437 -9.15 6.18 6.31
N ILE A 438 -8.82 4.90 6.17
CA ILE A 438 -9.44 3.83 6.94
C ILE A 438 -8.41 3.23 7.88
N MET A 439 -8.63 3.34 9.18
CA MET A 439 -7.65 2.97 10.19
C MET A 439 -8.29 2.42 11.46
N GLY A 440 -7.52 1.66 12.24
CA GLY A 440 -7.87 1.31 13.60
C GLY A 440 -7.48 2.43 14.56
N ASP A 441 -8.07 2.41 15.76
CA ASP A 441 -7.81 3.37 16.82
C ASP A 441 -6.33 3.41 17.25
N GLY A 442 -5.69 2.24 17.35
CA GLY A 442 -4.25 2.17 17.65
C GLY A 442 -3.38 2.89 16.64
N ALA A 443 -3.71 2.79 15.35
CA ALA A 443 -3.01 3.51 14.29
C ALA A 443 -3.35 5.00 14.28
N PHE A 444 -4.62 5.35 14.46
CA PHE A 444 -5.06 6.74 14.54
C PHE A 444 -4.38 7.49 15.71
N ASN A 445 -4.18 6.83 16.83
CA ASN A 445 -3.47 7.40 17.98
C ASN A 445 -2.03 7.84 17.67
N MET A 446 -1.40 7.28 16.62
CA MET A 446 -0.05 7.66 16.20
C MET A 446 -0.01 8.90 15.30
N CYS A 447 -1.11 9.27 14.65
CA CYS A 447 -1.13 10.31 13.62
C CYS A 447 -2.26 11.35 13.74
N TYR A 448 -3.23 11.19 14.65
CA TYR A 448 -4.38 12.09 14.75
C TYR A 448 -4.04 13.58 14.93
N PRO A 449 -2.88 14.00 15.48
CA PRO A 449 -2.52 15.42 15.51
C PRO A 449 -2.51 16.08 14.13
N ASP A 450 -2.30 15.30 13.06
CA ASP A 450 -2.28 15.80 11.69
C ASP A 450 -3.66 15.89 11.01
N VAL A 451 -4.77 15.59 11.70
CA VAL A 451 -6.12 15.95 11.23
C VAL A 451 -6.22 17.47 11.00
N ILE A 452 -5.60 18.27 11.87
CA ILE A 452 -5.54 19.72 11.69
C ILE A 452 -4.74 20.14 10.44
N THR A 453 -3.82 19.30 9.96
CA THR A 453 -3.09 19.55 8.71
C THR A 453 -4.04 19.51 7.51
N ASN A 454 -4.99 18.57 7.49
CA ASN A 454 -6.05 18.56 6.47
C ASN A 454 -6.89 19.85 6.53
N VAL A 455 -7.24 20.32 7.73
CA VAL A 455 -8.02 21.55 7.92
C VAL A 455 -7.22 22.78 7.50
N GLN A 456 -5.95 22.87 7.94
CA GLN A 456 -5.07 24.02 7.66
C GLN A 456 -4.83 24.25 6.17
N TYR A 457 -4.80 23.18 5.38
CA TYR A 457 -4.44 23.24 3.97
C TYR A 457 -5.63 23.03 3.02
N ASP A 458 -6.86 23.04 3.55
CA ASP A 458 -8.08 22.80 2.78
C ASP A 458 -8.03 21.50 1.96
N LEU A 459 -7.65 20.42 2.63
CA LEU A 459 -7.54 19.06 2.06
C LEU A 459 -8.65 18.17 2.64
N PRO A 460 -9.92 18.32 2.21
CA PRO A 460 -11.04 17.59 2.81
C PRO A 460 -10.94 16.09 2.54
N VAL A 461 -10.84 15.31 3.62
CA VAL A 461 -10.82 13.84 3.61
C VAL A 461 -11.84 13.28 4.60
N ILE A 462 -12.21 12.01 4.45
CA ILE A 462 -13.02 11.29 5.43
C ILE A 462 -12.11 10.31 6.15
N ASN A 463 -11.92 10.53 7.46
CA ASN A 463 -11.16 9.64 8.33
C ASN A 463 -12.14 8.70 9.03
N LEU A 464 -12.09 7.41 8.72
CA LEU A 464 -12.84 6.37 9.39
C LEU A 464 -11.93 5.67 10.40
N VAL A 465 -12.31 5.72 11.67
CA VAL A 465 -11.59 5.07 12.77
C VAL A 465 -12.43 3.92 13.32
N PHE A 466 -11.93 2.71 13.22
CA PHE A 466 -12.51 1.55 13.88
C PHE A 466 -12.02 1.48 15.33
N SER A 467 -12.89 1.87 16.27
CA SER A 467 -12.56 2.01 17.69
C SER A 467 -12.98 0.79 18.49
N ASN A 468 -12.05 -0.12 18.71
CA ASN A 468 -12.29 -1.31 19.52
C ASN A 468 -11.44 -1.37 20.81
N ALA A 469 -10.63 -0.36 21.08
CA ALA A 469 -9.74 -0.25 22.24
C ALA A 469 -8.71 -1.39 22.36
N GLU A 470 -8.27 -1.95 21.21
CA GLU A 470 -7.32 -3.05 21.19
C GLU A 470 -6.44 -3.08 19.93
N TYR A 471 -5.25 -3.65 20.05
CA TYR A 471 -4.43 -4.05 18.91
C TYR A 471 -4.93 -5.38 18.35
N GLY A 472 -6.12 -5.36 17.73
CA GLY A 472 -6.89 -6.54 17.36
C GLY A 472 -6.14 -7.54 16.47
N PHE A 473 -5.32 -7.10 15.52
CA PHE A 473 -4.54 -7.99 14.66
C PHE A 473 -3.49 -8.80 15.47
N ILE A 474 -2.87 -8.17 16.47
CA ILE A 474 -1.90 -8.83 17.37
C ILE A 474 -2.64 -9.74 18.36
N LYS A 475 -3.77 -9.28 18.91
CA LYS A 475 -4.64 -10.09 19.78
C LYS A 475 -5.06 -11.38 19.08
N ASN A 476 -5.55 -11.30 17.84
CA ASN A 476 -5.89 -12.46 17.03
C ASN A 476 -4.71 -13.43 16.87
N LYS A 477 -3.51 -12.92 16.63
CA LYS A 477 -2.30 -13.75 16.53
C LYS A 477 -1.94 -14.44 17.84
N TYR A 478 -2.11 -13.77 18.98
CA TYR A 478 -1.87 -14.36 20.29
C TYR A 478 -2.89 -15.47 20.59
N GLU A 479 -4.16 -15.25 20.27
CA GLU A 479 -5.21 -16.27 20.36
C GLU A 479 -4.88 -17.50 19.51
N ASP A 480 -4.52 -17.30 18.23
CA ASP A 480 -4.15 -18.39 17.29
C ASP A 480 -2.97 -19.24 17.75
N THR A 481 -2.04 -18.61 18.47
CA THR A 481 -0.84 -19.28 18.96
C THR A 481 -0.90 -19.64 20.45
N ASN A 482 -2.10 -19.56 21.05
CA ASN A 482 -2.35 -19.82 22.47
C ASN A 482 -1.38 -19.08 23.39
N LYS A 483 -1.19 -17.78 23.14
CA LYS A 483 -0.39 -16.87 23.96
C LYS A 483 -1.25 -16.11 24.95
N HIS A 484 -0.63 -15.65 26.04
CA HIS A 484 -1.30 -14.74 26.97
C HIS A 484 -1.67 -13.43 26.25
N LEU A 485 -2.89 -12.96 26.44
CA LEU A 485 -3.35 -11.66 25.97
C LEU A 485 -2.86 -10.59 26.94
N PHE A 486 -1.70 -10.02 26.67
CA PHE A 486 -1.06 -9.01 27.51
C PHE A 486 -0.59 -7.82 26.68
N GLY A 487 -0.93 -6.60 27.10
CA GLY A 487 -0.54 -5.36 26.42
C GLY A 487 -1.25 -5.12 25.10
N VAL A 488 -2.36 -5.81 24.83
CA VAL A 488 -3.14 -5.68 23.59
C VAL A 488 -4.36 -4.79 23.72
N ASP A 489 -4.83 -4.55 24.95
CA ASP A 489 -5.94 -3.66 25.24
C ASP A 489 -5.44 -2.29 25.70
N PHE A 490 -6.15 -1.21 25.37
CA PHE A 490 -5.85 0.16 25.77
C PHE A 490 -7.13 0.99 25.93
N THR A 491 -6.99 2.23 26.44
CA THR A 491 -8.14 3.15 26.61
C THR A 491 -8.22 4.07 25.41
N ASN A 492 -9.39 4.16 24.78
CA ASN A 492 -9.66 5.10 23.69
C ASN A 492 -10.01 6.50 24.22
N ALA A 493 -9.64 7.49 23.40
CA ALA A 493 -10.18 8.84 23.50
C ALA A 493 -11.53 8.94 22.77
N ASP A 494 -12.19 10.08 22.90
CA ASP A 494 -13.33 10.47 22.06
C ASP A 494 -12.79 11.14 20.78
N TYR A 495 -12.63 10.35 19.73
CA TYR A 495 -11.99 10.83 18.50
C TYR A 495 -12.85 11.83 17.74
N ALA A 496 -14.16 11.76 17.84
CA ALA A 496 -15.06 12.76 17.26
C ALA A 496 -14.82 14.13 17.90
N LYS A 497 -14.76 14.22 19.23
CA LYS A 497 -14.48 15.48 19.93
C LYS A 497 -13.06 16.00 19.69
N ILE A 498 -12.06 15.12 19.55
CA ILE A 498 -10.70 15.52 19.17
C ILE A 498 -10.71 16.16 17.79
N ALA A 499 -11.44 15.58 16.84
CA ALA A 499 -11.57 16.12 15.49
C ALA A 499 -12.25 17.49 15.49
N GLU A 500 -13.34 17.66 16.24
CA GLU A 500 -14.03 18.94 16.41
C GLU A 500 -13.10 20.02 17.00
N ALA A 501 -12.30 19.67 18.00
CA ALA A 501 -11.32 20.58 18.59
C ALA A 501 -10.22 21.01 17.59
N GLN A 502 -9.99 20.22 16.55
CA GLN A 502 -9.06 20.53 15.45
C GLN A 502 -9.73 21.21 14.24
N GLY A 503 -11.03 21.53 14.33
CA GLY A 503 -11.78 22.21 13.27
C GLY A 503 -12.34 21.27 12.18
N ALA A 504 -12.26 19.97 12.35
CA ALA A 504 -12.94 18.99 11.52
C ALA A 504 -14.37 18.72 12.02
N VAL A 505 -15.15 17.93 11.29
CA VAL A 505 -16.46 17.44 11.75
C VAL A 505 -16.30 16.06 12.34
N GLY A 506 -16.80 15.85 13.56
CA GLY A 506 -16.74 14.57 14.27
C GLY A 506 -18.08 13.85 14.30
N PHE A 507 -18.09 12.56 14.01
CA PHE A 507 -19.23 11.67 14.23
C PHE A 507 -18.81 10.50 15.12
N THR A 508 -19.66 10.13 16.08
CA THR A 508 -19.55 8.88 16.81
C THR A 508 -20.69 7.97 16.38
N VAL A 509 -20.38 6.74 16.00
CA VAL A 509 -21.37 5.72 15.69
C VAL A 509 -21.07 4.44 16.44
N ASP A 510 -22.05 3.93 17.18
CA ASP A 510 -21.95 2.70 17.96
C ASP A 510 -23.15 1.75 17.76
N ARG A 511 -24.07 2.11 16.85
CA ARG A 511 -25.26 1.34 16.53
C ARG A 511 -25.35 1.08 15.04
N ILE A 512 -25.76 -0.11 14.68
CA ILE A 512 -25.83 -0.57 13.29
C ILE A 512 -26.84 0.26 12.46
N GLU A 513 -27.97 0.68 13.08
CA GLU A 513 -29.00 1.45 12.41
C GLU A 513 -28.59 2.87 12.04
N ASP A 514 -27.55 3.43 12.68
CA ASP A 514 -27.11 4.81 12.44
C ASP A 514 -26.02 4.90 11.36
N ILE A 515 -25.33 3.78 11.03
CA ILE A 515 -24.11 3.82 10.20
C ILE A 515 -24.37 4.32 8.77
N ASP A 516 -25.48 3.94 8.14
CA ASP A 516 -25.80 4.34 6.77
C ASP A 516 -26.02 5.86 6.69
N ALA A 517 -26.78 6.42 7.63
CA ALA A 517 -27.05 7.85 7.71
C ALA A 517 -25.79 8.68 8.02
N VAL A 518 -24.94 8.19 8.95
CA VAL A 518 -23.68 8.87 9.31
C VAL A 518 -22.73 8.89 8.12
N VAL A 519 -22.55 7.78 7.40
CA VAL A 519 -21.69 7.74 6.22
C VAL A 519 -22.22 8.63 5.10
N ALA A 520 -23.54 8.63 4.87
CA ALA A 520 -24.15 9.52 3.87
C ALA A 520 -23.92 11.00 4.20
N GLU A 521 -24.09 11.42 5.45
CA GLU A 521 -23.85 12.81 5.88
C GLU A 521 -22.36 13.16 5.84
N ALA A 522 -21.48 12.25 6.22
CA ALA A 522 -20.02 12.43 6.12
C ALA A 522 -19.58 12.68 4.66
N VAL A 523 -20.12 11.91 3.71
CA VAL A 523 -19.86 12.08 2.27
C VAL A 523 -20.37 13.45 1.79
N LYS A 524 -21.56 13.85 2.19
CA LYS A 524 -22.13 15.15 1.84
C LYS A 524 -21.27 16.31 2.35
N LEU A 525 -20.89 16.29 3.63
CA LEU A 525 -20.05 17.32 4.25
C LEU A 525 -18.65 17.35 3.62
N ASN A 526 -18.10 16.20 3.27
CA ASN A 526 -16.81 16.13 2.57
C ASN A 526 -16.89 16.79 1.19
N LYS A 527 -17.99 16.61 0.44
CA LYS A 527 -18.25 17.32 -0.83
C LYS A 527 -18.43 18.83 -0.64
N GLU A 528 -18.84 19.27 0.53
CA GLU A 528 -18.89 20.69 0.94
C GLU A 528 -17.51 21.24 1.38
N GLY A 529 -16.44 20.46 1.24
CA GLY A 529 -15.07 20.85 1.59
C GLY A 529 -14.71 20.66 3.06
N LYS A 530 -15.41 19.79 3.81
CA LYS A 530 -15.11 19.52 5.22
C LYS A 530 -14.26 18.26 5.38
N THR A 531 -13.25 18.35 6.24
CA THR A 531 -12.60 17.15 6.79
C THR A 531 -13.52 16.54 7.83
N VAL A 532 -13.74 15.23 7.74
CA VAL A 532 -14.64 14.47 8.61
C VAL A 532 -13.87 13.36 9.32
N VAL A 533 -14.22 13.09 10.58
CA VAL A 533 -13.78 11.92 11.34
C VAL A 533 -15.01 11.15 11.81
N ILE A 534 -15.08 9.87 11.44
CA ILE A 534 -16.10 8.93 11.90
C ILE A 534 -15.45 7.98 12.92
N ASP A 535 -15.81 8.10 14.17
CA ASP A 535 -15.41 7.19 15.26
C ASP A 535 -16.44 6.05 15.35
N ALA A 536 -16.16 4.94 14.66
CA ALA A 536 -17.00 3.75 14.65
C ALA A 536 -16.63 2.82 15.80
N ARG A 537 -17.47 2.82 16.86
CA ARG A 537 -17.22 2.13 18.15
C ARG A 537 -17.82 0.72 18.18
N LYS A 538 -17.31 -0.11 19.06
CA LYS A 538 -17.77 -1.50 19.32
C LYS A 538 -17.54 -2.50 18.19
N THR A 539 -16.54 -2.27 17.36
CA THR A 539 -16.16 -3.16 16.27
C THR A 539 -15.16 -4.23 16.72
N GLN A 540 -15.49 -4.98 17.78
CA GLN A 540 -14.58 -5.98 18.38
C GLN A 540 -14.60 -7.35 17.71
N HIS A 541 -15.38 -7.52 16.65
CA HIS A 541 -15.47 -8.79 15.96
C HIS A 541 -14.17 -9.14 15.24
N ARG A 542 -13.64 -10.32 15.51
CA ARG A 542 -12.52 -10.85 14.77
C ARG A 542 -12.98 -11.20 13.34
N PRO A 543 -12.29 -10.70 12.29
CA PRO A 543 -12.55 -11.14 10.93
C PRO A 543 -12.34 -12.65 10.79
N LEU A 544 -13.15 -13.33 9.97
CA LEU A 544 -13.01 -14.75 9.71
C LEU A 544 -11.56 -15.13 9.35
N PRO A 545 -10.92 -16.06 10.08
CA PRO A 545 -9.59 -16.55 9.74
C PRO A 545 -9.68 -17.44 8.49
N VAL A 546 -9.27 -16.91 7.33
CA VAL A 546 -9.39 -17.63 6.04
C VAL A 546 -8.32 -18.69 5.81
N GLU A 547 -7.30 -18.74 6.65
CA GLU A 547 -6.27 -19.77 6.68
C GLU A 547 -6.74 -21.06 7.39
N VAL A 548 -7.81 -20.99 8.21
CA VAL A 548 -8.42 -22.12 8.89
C VAL A 548 -9.94 -21.97 8.82
N LEU A 549 -10.56 -22.58 7.84
CA LEU A 549 -12.01 -22.49 7.60
C LEU A 549 -12.78 -23.68 8.14
N GLU A 550 -12.11 -24.80 8.33
CA GLU A 550 -12.68 -26.06 8.75
C GLU A 550 -11.72 -26.77 9.70
N LEU A 551 -12.20 -27.21 10.85
CA LEU A 551 -11.41 -28.08 11.72
C LEU A 551 -11.55 -29.53 11.23
N ASP A 552 -10.41 -30.25 11.14
CA ASP A 552 -10.39 -31.64 10.71
C ASP A 552 -11.14 -32.52 11.74
N PRO A 553 -12.24 -33.21 11.34
CA PRO A 553 -12.99 -34.08 12.24
C PRO A 553 -12.17 -35.26 12.80
N LYS A 554 -11.03 -35.59 12.19
CA LYS A 554 -10.14 -36.63 12.69
C LYS A 554 -9.24 -36.14 13.86
N LEU A 555 -9.05 -34.82 13.96
CA LEU A 555 -8.16 -34.20 14.95
C LEU A 555 -8.89 -33.41 16.03
N HIS A 556 -10.19 -33.10 15.81
CA HIS A 556 -10.97 -32.24 16.69
C HIS A 556 -12.32 -32.89 17.03
N SER A 557 -12.83 -32.62 18.24
CA SER A 557 -14.15 -33.06 18.67
C SER A 557 -15.27 -32.31 17.95
N GLU A 558 -16.47 -32.94 17.86
CA GLU A 558 -17.67 -32.29 17.31
C GLU A 558 -18.00 -30.97 18.00
N GLU A 559 -17.78 -30.90 19.31
CA GLU A 559 -17.98 -29.68 20.13
C GLU A 559 -17.02 -28.56 19.71
N ALA A 560 -15.74 -28.88 19.48
CA ALA A 560 -14.74 -27.91 19.01
C ALA A 560 -15.08 -27.39 17.60
N ILE A 561 -15.49 -28.28 16.69
CA ILE A 561 -15.92 -27.94 15.33
C ILE A 561 -17.14 -27.02 15.37
N LYS A 562 -18.13 -27.38 16.19
CA LYS A 562 -19.34 -26.56 16.36
C LYS A 562 -19.01 -25.18 16.93
N ALA A 563 -18.20 -25.11 17.99
CA ALA A 563 -17.78 -23.85 18.61
C ALA A 563 -16.99 -22.97 17.62
N PHE A 564 -16.15 -23.57 16.78
CA PHE A 564 -15.43 -22.84 15.72
C PHE A 564 -16.40 -22.23 14.70
N LYS A 565 -17.37 -23.00 14.21
CA LYS A 565 -18.39 -22.53 13.27
C LYS A 565 -19.22 -21.39 13.85
N GLU A 566 -19.74 -21.57 15.06
CA GLU A 566 -20.51 -20.56 15.78
C GLU A 566 -19.71 -19.26 15.99
N LYS A 567 -18.44 -19.38 16.36
CA LYS A 567 -17.58 -18.23 16.60
C LYS A 567 -17.30 -17.42 15.33
N TYR A 568 -17.09 -18.08 14.20
CA TYR A 568 -16.65 -17.43 12.97
C TYR A 568 -17.68 -17.40 11.84
N GLU A 569 -18.92 -17.83 12.11
CA GLU A 569 -20.01 -17.83 11.11
C GLU A 569 -19.62 -18.54 9.81
N ALA A 570 -18.73 -19.54 9.88
CA ALA A 570 -18.15 -20.23 8.71
C ALA A 570 -19.06 -21.35 8.15
N GLU A 571 -20.26 -21.53 8.70
CA GLU A 571 -21.14 -22.66 8.40
C GLU A 571 -21.64 -22.69 6.94
N GLU A 572 -21.76 -21.51 6.31
CA GLU A 572 -22.23 -21.35 4.93
C GLU A 572 -21.12 -21.40 3.88
N LEU A 573 -19.86 -21.40 4.33
CA LEU A 573 -18.74 -21.50 3.42
C LEU A 573 -18.47 -22.96 3.06
N VAL A 574 -18.52 -23.24 1.76
CA VAL A 574 -18.26 -24.57 1.22
C VAL A 574 -16.76 -24.73 0.97
N PRO A 575 -16.10 -25.79 1.49
CA PRO A 575 -14.69 -26.06 1.17
C PRO A 575 -14.49 -26.28 -0.34
N PHE A 576 -13.40 -25.74 -0.89
CA PHE A 576 -13.12 -25.79 -2.33
C PHE A 576 -13.06 -27.22 -2.88
N ARG A 577 -12.53 -28.17 -2.09
CA ARG A 577 -12.48 -29.59 -2.46
C ARG A 577 -13.84 -30.15 -2.90
N LEU A 578 -14.96 -29.70 -2.30
CA LEU A 578 -16.30 -30.16 -2.67
C LEU A 578 -16.71 -29.65 -4.06
N PHE A 579 -16.38 -28.42 -4.40
CA PHE A 579 -16.59 -27.90 -5.75
C PHE A 579 -15.73 -28.61 -6.79
N LEU A 580 -14.48 -29.01 -6.41
CA LEU A 580 -13.63 -29.83 -7.28
C LEU A 580 -14.24 -31.22 -7.50
N GLU A 581 -14.72 -31.88 -6.45
CA GLU A 581 -15.37 -33.19 -6.51
C GLU A 581 -16.65 -33.18 -7.39
N GLU A 582 -17.47 -32.13 -7.28
CA GLU A 582 -18.65 -31.92 -8.15
C GLU A 582 -18.28 -31.85 -9.64
N GLU A 583 -17.12 -31.27 -9.95
CA GLU A 583 -16.60 -31.16 -11.31
C GLU A 583 -15.73 -32.36 -11.75
N GLY A 584 -15.67 -33.42 -10.92
CA GLY A 584 -14.92 -34.65 -11.21
C GLY A 584 -13.39 -34.53 -10.99
N LEU A 585 -12.93 -33.52 -10.24
CA LEU A 585 -11.54 -33.35 -9.92
C LEU A 585 -11.22 -33.79 -8.48
N GLN A 586 -10.10 -34.48 -8.30
CA GLN A 586 -9.57 -34.77 -6.96
C GLN A 586 -8.79 -33.57 -6.42
N SER A 587 -8.95 -33.28 -5.12
CA SER A 587 -8.15 -32.29 -4.43
C SER A 587 -6.67 -32.73 -4.35
N ARG A 588 -5.76 -31.81 -4.61
CA ARG A 588 -4.29 -31.98 -4.47
C ARG A 588 -3.80 -31.53 -3.08
N ALA A 589 -4.64 -30.80 -2.34
CA ALA A 589 -4.31 -30.30 -1.00
C ALA A 589 -4.30 -31.42 0.06
N ILE A 590 -5.03 -32.49 -0.16
CA ILE A 590 -5.15 -33.63 0.75
C ILE A 590 -4.25 -34.75 0.22
N LYS A 591 -3.12 -34.98 0.89
CA LYS A 591 -2.33 -36.22 0.77
C LYS A 591 -2.34 -36.96 2.08
#